data_ae73690ed9eb04d53fe2b07801d7695c
#
_entry.id   ae73690ed9eb04d53fe2b07801d7695c
#
_cell.length_a   1.000
_cell.length_b   1.000
_cell.length_c   1.000
_cell.angle_alpha   90.00
_cell.angle_beta   90.00
_cell.angle_gamma   90.00
#
_symmetry.space_group_name_H-M   'P 1'
#
loop_
_entity.id
_entity.type
_entity.pdbx_description
1 polymer ?
#
loop_
_entity_poly.entity_id
_entity_poly.type
_entity_poly.pdbx_seq_one_letter_code
_entity_poly.pdbx_strand_id
1 'polypeptide(L)'
;VRFTLALLAAALAAGPLLADGPPQNDGASWPTLHGDLMRSGYYPKWPDAKEFELIWRKELHEELTGTRCEVIVGDGLALMGTYAGNLYAWDARTGEERWVFRAGGPIGHSPMLAGGVLYVGAMDRRLYALEAATGKVRWTFEAGEGFWASPTVWRGLVLCGARDGVFYALKAADGSKAWTFETGGPLLGTAAVSAGGDRVLVGSEDMHVYCLRVADGGLVWKSPKLAGLTLRDYFPVIAKGLALVTTTPVHEFHWTLTTHQQILINRTGFQGKDDRYIPGDAGDVRREQDFIVDFLKANPSQQTFYAFRVADGRQPWIAPVLYTGGLHNVQTPPCYDPRTGEAYVFLRSAYGTWDGGGEVRPYTCPGQLDLETGRVALVEHAYESKDPDRPPGAKDMPWMGFNYIGDETQTLAVSPRYLFSIHQGFIGSFCFETGRTRNMFGKRDTYGGFYGPGHFGWAKDGGEEKARKAGVPFGLVNEWHGPARAVVSVAGEYVYYPVGSQVLCIRGK
;
A
#
# COMPACT_ATOMS: atom_id res chain seq x y z
N VAL A 1 -49.75 32.35 -36.65
CA VAL A 1 -48.70 31.32 -36.56
C VAL A 1 -47.80 31.71 -35.39
N ARG A 2 -47.98 31.07 -34.25
CA ARG A 2 -47.13 31.26 -33.07
C ARG A 2 -46.05 30.18 -33.09
N PHE A 3 -44.77 30.55 -33.16
CA PHE A 3 -43.64 29.67 -32.89
C PHE A 3 -43.36 29.62 -31.39
N THR A 4 -43.53 28.47 -30.80
CA THR A 4 -43.13 28.18 -29.43
C THR A 4 -41.70 27.61 -29.47
N LEU A 5 -40.72 28.38 -29.00
CA LEU A 5 -39.38 27.86 -28.72
C LEU A 5 -39.45 26.99 -27.46
N ALA A 6 -39.20 25.70 -27.62
CA ALA A 6 -38.93 24.79 -26.51
C ALA A 6 -37.46 24.88 -26.12
N LEU A 7 -37.18 25.53 -25.00
CA LEU A 7 -35.90 25.42 -24.33
C LEU A 7 -35.79 24.03 -23.70
N LEU A 8 -34.93 23.18 -24.26
CA LEU A 8 -34.48 21.97 -23.60
C LEU A 8 -33.49 22.38 -22.49
N ALA A 9 -33.97 22.49 -21.27
CA ALA A 9 -33.10 22.54 -20.10
C ALA A 9 -32.51 21.13 -19.87
N ALA A 10 -31.25 20.94 -20.17
CA ALA A 10 -30.51 19.77 -19.73
C ALA A 10 -30.40 19.85 -18.23
N ALA A 11 -31.24 19.12 -17.52
CA ALA A 11 -31.12 18.89 -16.09
C ALA A 11 -29.85 18.06 -15.89
N LEU A 12 -28.76 18.71 -15.49
CA LEU A 12 -27.68 18.05 -14.81
C LEU A 12 -28.28 17.41 -13.57
N ALA A 13 -28.42 16.09 -13.58
CA ALA A 13 -28.80 15.33 -12.42
C ALA A 13 -27.71 15.59 -11.35
N ALA A 14 -28.04 16.46 -10.39
CA ALA A 14 -27.30 16.53 -9.16
C ALA A 14 -27.44 15.15 -8.51
N GLY A 15 -26.34 14.38 -8.53
CA GLY A 15 -26.24 13.18 -7.75
C GLY A 15 -26.52 13.50 -6.27
N PRO A 16 -26.88 12.51 -5.46
CA PRO A 16 -27.21 12.73 -4.07
C PRO A 16 -26.12 13.53 -3.38
N LEU A 17 -26.51 14.54 -2.60
CA LEU A 17 -25.62 15.28 -1.71
C LEU A 17 -24.79 14.26 -0.93
N LEU A 18 -23.50 14.19 -1.27
CA LEU A 18 -22.54 13.29 -0.64
C LEU A 18 -22.49 13.63 0.86
N ALA A 19 -22.50 12.58 1.68
CA ALA A 19 -22.16 12.67 3.11
C ALA A 19 -20.92 13.54 3.31
N ASP A 20 -20.76 14.16 4.48
CA ASP A 20 -19.74 15.19 4.78
C ASP A 20 -18.27 14.78 4.64
N GLY A 21 -17.97 13.58 4.14
CA GLY A 21 -16.61 13.05 3.93
C GLY A 21 -16.48 12.20 2.67
N PRO A 22 -15.22 11.81 2.32
CA PRO A 22 -14.98 10.94 1.19
C PRO A 22 -15.62 9.56 1.39
N PRO A 23 -16.15 8.95 0.31
CA PRO A 23 -16.75 7.64 0.40
C PRO A 23 -15.71 6.60 0.82
N GLN A 24 -16.11 5.71 1.71
CA GLN A 24 -15.32 4.54 2.06
C GLN A 24 -15.51 3.45 1.01
N ASN A 25 -14.56 2.52 0.94
CA ASN A 25 -14.67 1.34 0.11
C ASN A 25 -15.92 0.53 0.52
N ASP A 26 -16.78 0.21 -0.44
CA ASP A 26 -18.02 -0.57 -0.24
C ASP A 26 -17.83 -2.09 -0.46
N GLY A 27 -16.64 -2.50 -0.90
CA GLY A 27 -16.28 -3.87 -1.23
C GLY A 27 -16.82 -4.36 -2.56
N ALA A 28 -17.53 -3.53 -3.32
CA ALA A 28 -17.99 -3.87 -4.66
C ALA A 28 -16.97 -3.50 -5.73
N SER A 29 -16.07 -2.57 -5.41
CA SER A 29 -15.02 -2.07 -6.29
C SER A 29 -13.74 -1.77 -5.51
N TRP A 30 -12.64 -1.57 -6.23
CA TRP A 30 -11.36 -1.09 -5.72
C TRP A 30 -10.88 0.07 -6.59
N PRO A 31 -11.48 1.26 -6.45
CA PRO A 31 -11.40 2.32 -7.46
C PRO A 31 -10.11 3.14 -7.39
N THR A 32 -9.32 3.01 -6.35
CA THR A 32 -8.11 3.81 -6.09
C THR A 32 -7.09 3.04 -5.27
N LEU A 33 -5.86 3.54 -5.25
CA LEU A 33 -4.77 3.02 -4.43
C LEU A 33 -5.22 2.88 -2.97
N HIS A 34 -4.96 1.71 -2.38
CA HIS A 34 -5.27 1.37 -0.99
C HIS A 34 -6.77 1.45 -0.64
N GLY A 35 -7.62 1.29 -1.66
CA GLY A 35 -9.07 1.06 -1.58
C GLY A 35 -9.93 2.30 -1.44
N ASP A 36 -9.51 3.34 -0.74
CA ASP A 36 -10.28 4.56 -0.53
C ASP A 36 -9.40 5.84 -0.49
N LEU A 37 -10.02 7.00 -0.36
CA LEU A 37 -9.32 8.29 -0.37
C LEU A 37 -8.59 8.61 0.93
N MET A 38 -8.92 7.92 2.02
CA MET A 38 -8.19 7.98 3.30
C MET A 38 -7.00 7.03 3.33
N ARG A 39 -6.86 6.19 2.30
CA ARG A 39 -5.81 5.18 2.16
C ARG A 39 -5.84 4.17 3.31
N SER A 40 -7.04 3.73 3.70
CA SER A 40 -7.22 2.91 4.89
C SER A 40 -6.69 1.48 4.76
N GLY A 41 -6.62 0.92 3.56
CA GLY A 41 -6.32 -0.50 3.35
C GLY A 41 -7.40 -1.41 3.93
N TYR A 42 -8.63 -0.94 3.97
CA TYR A 42 -9.76 -1.65 4.55
C TYR A 42 -10.56 -2.40 3.48
N TYR A 43 -10.79 -3.68 3.74
CA TYR A 43 -11.66 -4.55 2.95
C TYR A 43 -12.99 -4.76 3.64
N PRO A 44 -14.06 -4.03 3.30
CA PRO A 44 -15.36 -4.16 3.98
C PRO A 44 -15.99 -5.55 3.76
N LYS A 45 -15.63 -6.20 2.65
CA LYS A 45 -16.05 -7.55 2.30
C LYS A 45 -14.85 -8.32 1.78
N TRP A 46 -14.31 -9.19 2.61
CA TRP A 46 -13.32 -10.17 2.16
C TRP A 46 -14.04 -11.47 1.82
N PRO A 47 -13.72 -12.14 0.70
CA PRO A 47 -14.28 -13.45 0.40
C PRO A 47 -13.91 -14.45 1.50
N ASP A 48 -14.91 -14.87 2.30
CA ASP A 48 -14.71 -15.83 3.40
C ASP A 48 -14.72 -17.26 2.84
N ALA A 49 -13.70 -17.59 2.07
CA ALA A 49 -13.55 -18.86 1.41
C ALA A 49 -12.46 -19.71 2.07
N LYS A 50 -12.67 -21.02 2.09
CA LYS A 50 -11.64 -21.96 2.55
C LYS A 50 -10.54 -22.16 1.52
N GLU A 51 -10.89 -22.06 0.26
CA GLU A 51 -10.01 -22.22 -0.88
C GLU A 51 -10.26 -21.12 -1.92
N PHE A 52 -9.24 -20.80 -2.68
CA PHE A 52 -9.34 -19.91 -3.81
C PHE A 52 -9.02 -20.64 -5.10
N GLU A 53 -9.74 -20.34 -6.16
CA GLU A 53 -9.45 -20.82 -7.50
C GLU A 53 -8.92 -19.70 -8.39
N LEU A 54 -7.95 -20.03 -9.25
CA LEU A 54 -7.47 -19.13 -10.27
C LEU A 54 -8.52 -19.02 -11.39
N ILE A 55 -9.00 -17.82 -11.64
CA ILE A 55 -9.97 -17.54 -12.70
C ILE A 55 -9.24 -17.16 -13.99
N TRP A 56 -8.31 -16.20 -13.91
CA TRP A 56 -7.49 -15.81 -15.03
C TRP A 56 -6.13 -15.27 -14.58
N ARG A 57 -5.19 -15.26 -15.52
CA ARG A 57 -3.83 -14.75 -15.32
C ARG A 57 -3.40 -13.93 -16.53
N LYS A 58 -2.67 -12.84 -16.31
CA LYS A 58 -1.98 -12.05 -17.33
C LYS A 58 -0.49 -12.06 -17.06
N GLU A 59 0.28 -12.17 -18.14
CA GLU A 59 1.73 -12.14 -18.13
C GLU A 59 2.20 -10.81 -18.73
N LEU A 60 2.95 -10.03 -17.94
CA LEU A 60 3.43 -8.70 -18.32
C LEU A 60 4.97 -8.64 -18.25
N HIS A 61 5.66 -9.72 -18.58
CA HIS A 61 7.10 -9.86 -18.39
C HIS A 61 7.93 -8.81 -19.12
N GLU A 62 7.48 -8.39 -20.28
CA GLU A 62 8.22 -7.44 -21.12
C GLU A 62 8.02 -5.99 -20.68
N GLU A 63 7.04 -5.72 -19.80
CA GLU A 63 6.61 -4.36 -19.54
C GLU A 63 6.96 -3.85 -18.15
N LEU A 64 7.23 -4.74 -17.22
CA LEU A 64 7.45 -4.44 -15.81
C LEU A 64 6.30 -3.64 -15.17
N THR A 65 5.92 -4.04 -14.00
CA THR A 65 4.89 -3.36 -13.21
C THR A 65 5.52 -2.59 -12.06
N GLY A 66 4.92 -1.47 -11.69
CA GLY A 66 5.37 -0.70 -10.54
C GLY A 66 5.19 -1.47 -9.23
N THR A 67 6.14 -1.35 -8.33
CA THR A 67 6.12 -2.01 -7.01
C THR A 67 4.93 -1.63 -6.14
N ARG A 68 4.28 -0.52 -6.45
CA ARG A 68 3.12 0.03 -5.75
C ARG A 68 1.91 0.19 -6.66
N CYS A 69 1.92 -0.48 -7.81
CA CYS A 69 0.79 -0.45 -8.74
C CYS A 69 -0.20 -1.55 -8.36
N GLU A 70 -1.34 -1.16 -7.84
CA GLU A 70 -2.47 -2.04 -7.55
C GLU A 70 -3.36 -2.16 -8.78
N VAL A 71 -4.03 -3.28 -8.90
CA VAL A 71 -5.09 -3.45 -9.91
C VAL A 71 -6.30 -2.64 -9.45
N ILE A 72 -6.68 -1.64 -10.21
CA ILE A 72 -7.90 -0.87 -9.94
C ILE A 72 -9.09 -1.61 -10.53
N VAL A 73 -10.15 -1.77 -9.74
CA VAL A 73 -11.31 -2.57 -10.16
C VAL A 73 -12.59 -1.76 -9.99
N GLY A 74 -13.37 -1.68 -11.04
CA GLY A 74 -14.66 -1.01 -11.06
C GLY A 74 -15.27 -0.98 -12.46
N ASP A 75 -16.54 -0.70 -12.57
CA ASP A 75 -17.27 -0.64 -13.84
C ASP A 75 -17.10 -1.91 -14.70
N GLY A 76 -16.89 -3.07 -14.06
CA GLY A 76 -16.65 -4.35 -14.73
C GLY A 76 -15.23 -4.54 -15.30
N LEU A 77 -14.32 -3.61 -15.03
CA LEU A 77 -12.95 -3.61 -15.52
C LEU A 77 -11.93 -3.88 -14.40
N ALA A 78 -10.86 -4.55 -14.76
CA ALA A 78 -9.60 -4.63 -14.00
C ALA A 78 -8.54 -3.82 -14.78
N LEU A 79 -7.91 -2.86 -14.12
CA LEU A 79 -7.12 -1.79 -14.74
C LEU A 79 -5.73 -1.76 -14.12
N MET A 80 -4.68 -1.75 -14.93
CA MET A 80 -3.30 -1.69 -14.44
C MET A 80 -2.36 -0.99 -15.40
N GLY A 81 -1.52 -0.09 -14.86
CA GLY A 81 -0.46 0.58 -15.59
C GLY A 81 0.88 -0.17 -15.52
N THR A 82 1.76 0.06 -16.50
CA THR A 82 3.09 -0.55 -16.59
C THR A 82 4.19 0.48 -16.77
N TYR A 83 5.43 0.09 -16.53
CA TYR A 83 6.60 0.94 -16.79
C TYR A 83 6.89 1.12 -18.29
N ALA A 84 6.35 0.27 -19.16
CA ALA A 84 6.38 0.50 -20.60
C ALA A 84 5.41 1.61 -21.06
N GLY A 85 4.60 2.16 -20.14
CA GLY A 85 3.64 3.23 -20.42
C GLY A 85 2.29 2.71 -20.92
N ASN A 86 2.05 1.41 -20.88
CA ASN A 86 0.76 0.84 -21.24
C ASN A 86 -0.18 0.82 -20.02
N LEU A 87 -1.43 1.15 -20.24
CA LEU A 87 -2.53 1.01 -19.30
C LEU A 87 -3.51 0.00 -19.87
N TYR A 88 -3.59 -1.15 -19.24
CA TYR A 88 -4.45 -2.24 -19.64
C TYR A 88 -5.81 -2.15 -18.97
N ALA A 89 -6.85 -2.48 -19.71
CA ALA A 89 -8.17 -2.74 -19.20
C ALA A 89 -8.62 -4.14 -19.63
N TRP A 90 -8.88 -4.97 -18.66
CA TRP A 90 -9.43 -6.30 -18.86
C TRP A 90 -10.85 -6.36 -18.30
N ASP A 91 -11.69 -7.21 -18.87
CA ASP A 91 -12.91 -7.62 -18.20
C ASP A 91 -12.54 -8.23 -16.84
N ALA A 92 -13.10 -7.69 -15.77
CA ALA A 92 -12.72 -8.06 -14.41
C ALA A 92 -12.96 -9.57 -14.12
N ARG A 93 -13.99 -10.17 -14.71
CA ARG A 93 -14.37 -11.58 -14.45
C ARG A 93 -13.67 -12.57 -15.36
N THR A 94 -13.52 -12.22 -16.65
CA THR A 94 -12.99 -13.16 -17.66
C THR A 94 -11.53 -12.93 -17.98
N GLY A 95 -10.99 -11.74 -17.65
CA GLY A 95 -9.65 -11.34 -18.05
C GLY A 95 -9.53 -10.99 -19.54
N GLU A 96 -10.62 -10.99 -20.32
CA GLU A 96 -10.60 -10.57 -21.71
C GLU A 96 -10.11 -9.12 -21.83
N GLU A 97 -9.15 -8.87 -22.73
CA GLU A 97 -8.67 -7.51 -22.95
C GLU A 97 -9.76 -6.68 -23.63
N ARG A 98 -10.11 -5.57 -23.01
CA ARG A 98 -11.09 -4.62 -23.50
C ARG A 98 -10.44 -3.54 -24.34
N TRP A 99 -9.35 -2.99 -23.84
CA TRP A 99 -8.55 -1.99 -24.52
C TRP A 99 -7.19 -1.82 -23.84
N VAL A 100 -6.25 -1.23 -24.58
CA VAL A 100 -4.95 -0.78 -24.07
C VAL A 100 -4.76 0.67 -24.47
N PHE A 101 -4.47 1.55 -23.49
CA PHE A 101 -4.04 2.92 -23.74
C PHE A 101 -2.52 2.99 -23.60
N ARG A 102 -1.87 3.81 -24.44
CA ARG A 102 -0.43 4.00 -24.44
C ARG A 102 -0.08 5.44 -24.12
N ALA A 103 0.52 5.67 -22.95
CA ALA A 103 1.13 6.95 -22.58
C ALA A 103 2.50 7.11 -23.25
N GLY A 104 3.02 8.33 -23.29
CA GLY A 104 4.35 8.62 -23.82
C GLY A 104 5.51 8.28 -22.88
N GLY A 105 5.24 7.72 -21.71
CA GLY A 105 6.24 7.35 -20.71
C GLY A 105 5.69 6.43 -19.61
N PRO A 106 6.55 5.92 -18.74
CA PRO A 106 6.18 4.99 -17.66
C PRO A 106 4.98 5.45 -16.84
N ILE A 107 4.10 4.50 -16.48
CA ILE A 107 3.04 4.67 -15.48
C ILE A 107 3.55 4.06 -14.19
N GLY A 108 3.90 4.90 -13.21
CA GLY A 108 4.59 4.48 -11.98
C GLY A 108 3.66 3.93 -10.91
N HIS A 109 2.40 4.35 -10.90
CA HIS A 109 1.41 4.03 -9.87
C HIS A 109 0.03 3.69 -10.44
N SER A 110 -0.85 3.27 -9.55
CA SER A 110 -2.23 2.91 -9.88
C SER A 110 -3.01 4.09 -10.46
N PRO A 111 -3.83 3.88 -11.47
CA PRO A 111 -4.82 4.86 -11.88
C PRO A 111 -5.90 5.04 -10.82
N MET A 112 -6.79 6.01 -11.00
CA MET A 112 -8.00 6.17 -10.21
C MET A 112 -9.24 6.17 -11.10
N LEU A 113 -10.22 5.36 -10.75
CA LEU A 113 -11.51 5.29 -11.42
C LEU A 113 -12.55 6.08 -10.63
N ALA A 114 -13.20 7.05 -11.28
CA ALA A 114 -14.27 7.83 -10.66
C ALA A 114 -15.31 8.26 -11.70
N GLY A 115 -16.56 7.88 -11.49
CA GLY A 115 -17.69 8.28 -12.34
C GLY A 115 -17.54 7.90 -13.82
N GLY A 116 -17.03 6.70 -14.12
CA GLY A 116 -16.80 6.23 -15.48
C GLY A 116 -15.60 6.88 -16.18
N VAL A 117 -14.80 7.64 -15.46
CA VAL A 117 -13.56 8.28 -15.96
C VAL A 117 -12.36 7.70 -15.22
N LEU A 118 -11.35 7.35 -15.96
CA LEU A 118 -10.09 6.86 -15.44
C LEU A 118 -9.04 7.96 -15.52
N TYR A 119 -8.41 8.24 -14.38
CA TYR A 119 -7.36 9.25 -14.27
C TYR A 119 -6.03 8.54 -14.05
N VAL A 120 -5.01 8.91 -14.82
CA VAL A 120 -3.67 8.30 -14.72
C VAL A 120 -2.58 9.32 -15.03
N GLY A 121 -1.57 9.35 -14.18
CA GLY A 121 -0.35 10.11 -14.40
C GLY A 121 0.72 9.26 -15.08
N ALA A 122 1.54 9.89 -15.94
CA ALA A 122 2.66 9.23 -16.58
C ALA A 122 3.93 10.11 -16.57
N MET A 123 5.07 9.48 -16.78
CA MET A 123 6.37 10.14 -16.75
C MET A 123 6.65 10.99 -18.00
N ASP A 124 5.75 10.98 -18.99
CA ASP A 124 5.74 11.88 -20.13
C ASP A 124 5.23 13.30 -19.81
N ARG A 125 5.14 13.64 -18.51
CA ARG A 125 4.66 14.92 -17.95
C ARG A 125 3.15 15.13 -18.06
N ARG A 126 2.39 14.08 -18.39
CA ARG A 126 0.94 14.21 -18.61
C ARG A 126 0.12 13.48 -17.57
N LEU A 127 -0.96 14.13 -17.17
CA LEU A 127 -2.08 13.54 -16.49
C LEU A 127 -3.21 13.36 -17.52
N TYR A 128 -3.69 12.15 -17.64
CA TYR A 128 -4.73 11.78 -18.60
C TYR A 128 -6.04 11.50 -17.90
N ALA A 129 -7.14 11.95 -18.49
CA ALA A 129 -8.48 11.48 -18.17
C ALA A 129 -9.01 10.68 -19.36
N LEU A 130 -9.36 9.43 -19.11
CA LEU A 130 -9.81 8.50 -20.12
C LEU A 130 -11.25 8.08 -19.84
N GLU A 131 -12.02 7.87 -20.87
CA GLU A 131 -13.30 7.17 -20.73
C GLU A 131 -13.04 5.71 -20.35
N ALA A 132 -13.49 5.29 -19.17
CA ALA A 132 -13.16 3.98 -18.63
C ALA A 132 -13.62 2.83 -19.53
N ALA A 133 -14.78 2.95 -20.17
CA ALA A 133 -15.34 1.92 -21.03
C ALA A 133 -14.54 1.68 -22.32
N THR A 134 -13.83 2.70 -22.83
CA THR A 134 -13.23 2.65 -24.17
C THR A 134 -11.75 2.96 -24.23
N GLY A 135 -11.17 3.49 -23.13
CA GLY A 135 -9.78 4.00 -23.10
C GLY A 135 -9.55 5.28 -23.89
N LYS A 136 -10.60 5.90 -24.45
CA LYS A 136 -10.48 7.15 -25.20
C LYS A 136 -10.16 8.33 -24.29
N VAL A 137 -9.21 9.16 -24.73
CA VAL A 137 -8.82 10.38 -24.00
C VAL A 137 -9.97 11.38 -24.03
N ARG A 138 -10.39 11.84 -22.85
CA ARG A 138 -11.31 12.96 -22.67
C ARG A 138 -10.57 14.29 -22.66
N TRP A 139 -9.50 14.34 -21.85
CA TRP A 139 -8.61 15.47 -21.78
C TRP A 139 -7.21 15.05 -21.29
N THR A 140 -6.23 15.89 -21.50
CA THR A 140 -4.88 15.77 -20.98
C THR A 140 -4.44 17.09 -20.36
N PHE A 141 -3.63 17.00 -19.32
CA PHE A 141 -2.96 18.14 -18.71
C PHE A 141 -1.45 17.88 -18.72
N GLU A 142 -0.65 18.89 -19.10
CA GLU A 142 0.80 18.81 -19.11
C GLU A 142 1.39 19.65 -17.99
N ALA A 143 2.23 19.03 -17.13
CA ALA A 143 2.99 19.64 -16.06
C ALA A 143 4.44 19.96 -16.49
N GLY A 144 5.22 20.57 -15.60
CA GLY A 144 6.63 20.82 -15.84
C GLY A 144 7.46 19.56 -15.91
N GLU A 145 7.10 18.55 -15.09
CA GLU A 145 7.76 17.24 -14.98
C GLU A 145 6.73 16.11 -14.93
N GLY A 146 7.20 14.84 -14.93
CA GLY A 146 6.35 13.66 -14.96
C GLY A 146 5.52 13.45 -13.69
N PHE A 147 4.38 12.78 -13.83
CA PHE A 147 3.54 12.32 -12.73
C PHE A 147 3.93 10.90 -12.36
N TRP A 148 4.38 10.72 -11.13
CA TRP A 148 4.71 9.41 -10.57
C TRP A 148 3.57 8.85 -9.71
N ALA A 149 2.94 9.70 -8.90
CA ALA A 149 1.94 9.34 -7.91
C ALA A 149 0.57 9.01 -8.53
N SER A 150 -0.24 8.22 -7.80
CA SER A 150 -1.64 8.00 -8.15
C SER A 150 -2.44 9.30 -8.01
N PRO A 151 -3.32 9.64 -8.95
CA PRO A 151 -4.27 10.73 -8.79
C PRO A 151 -5.27 10.45 -7.67
N THR A 152 -5.85 11.50 -7.10
CA THR A 152 -6.91 11.45 -6.09
C THR A 152 -8.07 12.32 -6.57
N VAL A 153 -9.26 11.76 -6.75
CA VAL A 153 -10.42 12.51 -7.24
C VAL A 153 -11.40 12.77 -6.12
N TRP A 154 -11.66 14.04 -5.85
CA TRP A 154 -12.59 14.45 -4.81
C TRP A 154 -13.25 15.79 -5.14
N ARG A 155 -14.57 15.90 -4.90
CA ARG A 155 -15.38 17.13 -5.12
C ARG A 155 -15.17 17.78 -6.50
N GLY A 156 -15.10 16.96 -7.56
CA GLY A 156 -14.90 17.45 -8.92
C GLY A 156 -13.48 17.93 -9.24
N LEU A 157 -12.54 17.70 -8.37
CA LEU A 157 -11.11 17.97 -8.56
C LEU A 157 -10.32 16.68 -8.71
N VAL A 158 -9.34 16.70 -9.60
CA VAL A 158 -8.27 15.71 -9.70
C VAL A 158 -7.04 16.30 -9.03
N LEU A 159 -6.63 15.71 -7.92
CA LEU A 159 -5.54 16.14 -7.06
C LEU A 159 -4.33 15.23 -7.31
N CYS A 160 -3.22 15.77 -7.78
CA CYS A 160 -2.03 14.97 -8.08
C CYS A 160 -0.75 15.81 -7.92
N GLY A 161 0.27 15.22 -7.30
CA GLY A 161 1.61 15.79 -7.25
C GLY A 161 2.43 15.38 -8.47
N ALA A 162 3.32 16.27 -8.94
CA ALA A 162 4.25 16.00 -10.00
C ALA A 162 5.71 16.16 -9.55
N ARG A 163 6.63 15.68 -10.36
CA ARG A 163 8.07 15.74 -10.07
C ARG A 163 8.65 17.15 -10.11
N ASP A 164 7.95 18.10 -10.71
CA ASP A 164 8.30 19.52 -10.68
C ASP A 164 8.10 20.20 -9.32
N GLY A 165 7.65 19.43 -8.31
CA GLY A 165 7.39 19.95 -6.96
C GLY A 165 6.04 20.65 -6.81
N VAL A 166 5.21 20.63 -7.83
CA VAL A 166 3.90 21.27 -7.83
C VAL A 166 2.80 20.24 -7.55
N PHE A 167 1.95 20.56 -6.60
CA PHE A 167 0.70 19.82 -6.36
C PHE A 167 -0.42 20.50 -7.14
N TYR A 168 -1.01 19.78 -8.06
CA TYR A 168 -2.04 20.26 -8.98
C TYR A 168 -3.43 19.86 -8.52
N ALA A 169 -4.37 20.79 -8.57
CA ALA A 169 -5.79 20.50 -8.56
C ALA A 169 -6.39 20.92 -9.90
N LEU A 170 -6.87 19.93 -10.62
CA LEU A 170 -7.48 20.12 -11.93
C LEU A 170 -8.97 19.85 -11.84
N LYS A 171 -9.78 20.56 -12.61
CA LYS A 171 -11.20 20.23 -12.73
C LYS A 171 -11.37 18.89 -13.42
N ALA A 172 -12.09 17.98 -12.81
CA ALA A 172 -12.31 16.65 -13.36
C ALA A 172 -13.06 16.67 -14.71
N ALA A 173 -13.84 17.70 -14.96
CA ALA A 173 -14.63 17.87 -16.17
C ALA A 173 -13.80 18.10 -17.43
N ASP A 174 -12.76 18.92 -17.34
CA ASP A 174 -12.05 19.44 -18.53
C ASP A 174 -10.52 19.51 -18.36
N GLY A 175 -9.96 19.15 -17.19
CA GLY A 175 -8.54 19.20 -16.91
C GLY A 175 -7.97 20.62 -16.70
N SER A 176 -8.81 21.66 -16.69
CA SER A 176 -8.34 23.01 -16.41
C SER A 176 -7.87 23.15 -14.96
N LYS A 177 -6.82 23.97 -14.73
CA LYS A 177 -6.31 24.22 -13.38
C LYS A 177 -7.34 24.93 -12.53
N ALA A 178 -7.65 24.37 -11.35
CA ALA A 178 -8.43 25.04 -10.32
C ALA A 178 -7.48 25.82 -9.40
N TRP A 179 -6.43 25.17 -8.90
CA TRP A 179 -5.38 25.75 -8.10
C TRP A 179 -4.10 24.92 -8.17
N THR A 180 -3.00 25.47 -7.70
CA THR A 180 -1.72 24.78 -7.56
C THR A 180 -1.07 25.16 -6.23
N PHE A 181 -0.20 24.29 -5.73
CA PHE A 181 0.62 24.56 -4.55
C PHE A 181 2.05 24.07 -4.81
N GLU A 182 3.04 24.92 -4.60
CA GLU A 182 4.46 24.59 -4.74
C GLU A 182 5.02 24.06 -3.43
N THR A 183 5.69 22.91 -3.49
CA THR A 183 6.45 22.32 -2.37
C THR A 183 7.94 22.54 -2.57
N GLY A 184 8.77 22.18 -1.59
CA GLY A 184 10.22 22.33 -1.68
C GLY A 184 10.94 21.22 -2.46
N GLY A 185 10.23 20.23 -2.99
CA GLY A 185 10.81 19.09 -3.72
C GLY A 185 9.78 18.32 -4.53
N PRO A 186 10.21 17.34 -5.32
CA PRO A 186 9.32 16.47 -6.09
C PRO A 186 8.22 15.84 -5.25
N LEU A 187 7.07 15.61 -5.86
CA LEU A 187 5.96 14.92 -5.24
C LEU A 187 5.85 13.52 -5.87
N LEU A 188 6.31 12.51 -5.13
CA LEU A 188 6.37 11.11 -5.57
C LEU A 188 5.43 10.20 -4.77
N GLY A 189 4.81 10.75 -3.73
CA GLY A 189 3.83 10.08 -2.88
C GLY A 189 2.39 10.42 -3.28
N THR A 190 1.48 9.50 -3.03
CA THR A 190 0.06 9.70 -3.32
C THR A 190 -0.62 10.47 -2.19
N ALA A 191 -1.52 11.38 -2.54
CA ALA A 191 -2.25 12.17 -1.56
C ALA A 191 -3.39 11.38 -0.92
N ALA A 192 -3.73 11.74 0.34
CA ALA A 192 -4.91 11.27 1.05
C ALA A 192 -5.84 12.44 1.38
N VAL A 193 -7.15 12.17 1.40
CA VAL A 193 -8.19 13.15 1.77
C VAL A 193 -8.62 12.90 3.22
N SER A 194 -8.76 13.95 4.00
CA SER A 194 -9.26 13.86 5.38
C SER A 194 -10.69 13.30 5.46
N ALA A 195 -11.06 12.73 6.59
CA ALA A 195 -12.41 12.19 6.81
C ALA A 195 -13.52 13.25 6.60
N GLY A 196 -13.26 14.52 6.90
CA GLY A 196 -14.18 15.62 6.60
C GLY A 196 -14.19 16.07 5.14
N GLY A 197 -13.28 15.56 4.31
CA GLY A 197 -13.19 15.89 2.89
C GLY A 197 -12.78 17.33 2.57
N ASP A 198 -12.33 18.10 3.54
CA ASP A 198 -11.95 19.50 3.41
C ASP A 198 -10.44 19.72 3.35
N ARG A 199 -9.66 18.68 3.66
CA ARG A 199 -8.20 18.68 3.66
C ARG A 199 -7.67 17.60 2.72
N VAL A 200 -6.55 17.90 2.08
CA VAL A 200 -5.71 16.93 1.35
C VAL A 200 -4.30 16.97 1.92
N LEU A 201 -3.71 15.81 2.12
CA LEU A 201 -2.39 15.65 2.70
C LEU A 201 -1.47 14.93 1.70
N VAL A 202 -0.27 15.45 1.55
CA VAL A 202 0.73 14.89 0.63
C VAL A 202 2.14 15.04 1.20
N GLY A 203 2.97 14.03 0.98
CA GLY A 203 4.41 14.07 1.27
C GLY A 203 5.21 14.55 0.06
N SER A 204 6.25 15.33 0.31
CA SER A 204 7.18 15.81 -0.70
C SER A 204 8.61 15.35 -0.40
N GLU A 205 9.44 15.21 -1.42
CA GLU A 205 10.85 14.82 -1.29
C GLU A 205 11.72 15.86 -0.59
N ASP A 206 11.18 17.04 -0.25
CA ASP A 206 11.78 17.95 0.72
C ASP A 206 11.66 17.46 2.17
N MET A 207 11.08 16.26 2.35
CA MET A 207 10.87 15.59 3.62
C MET A 207 9.88 16.30 4.55
N HIS A 208 8.86 16.92 3.97
CA HIS A 208 7.73 17.50 4.69
C HIS A 208 6.41 16.89 4.23
N VAL A 209 5.46 16.84 5.15
CA VAL A 209 4.06 16.61 4.84
C VAL A 209 3.34 17.94 4.82
N TYR A 210 2.57 18.15 3.79
CA TYR A 210 1.73 19.34 3.59
C TYR A 210 0.27 18.97 3.75
N CYS A 211 -0.46 19.78 4.51
CA CYS A 211 -1.91 19.72 4.61
C CYS A 211 -2.49 20.97 3.96
N LEU A 212 -3.27 20.77 2.92
CA LEU A 212 -3.86 21.86 2.13
C LEU A 212 -5.38 21.82 2.21
N ARG A 213 -6.04 22.96 2.07
CA ARG A 213 -7.50 23.01 1.86
C ARG A 213 -7.83 22.49 0.46
N VAL A 214 -8.77 21.60 0.35
CA VAL A 214 -9.23 21.05 -0.95
C VAL A 214 -9.83 22.13 -1.83
N ALA A 215 -10.52 23.12 -1.23
CA ALA A 215 -11.28 24.14 -1.96
C ALA A 215 -10.40 25.09 -2.79
N ASP A 216 -9.23 25.47 -2.27
CA ASP A 216 -8.41 26.53 -2.83
C ASP A 216 -6.89 26.29 -2.80
N GLY A 217 -6.45 25.12 -2.28
CA GLY A 217 -5.04 24.76 -2.14
C GLY A 217 -4.30 25.55 -1.04
N GLY A 218 -5.00 26.33 -0.23
CA GLY A 218 -4.37 27.08 0.85
C GLY A 218 -3.74 26.19 1.89
N LEU A 219 -2.49 26.52 2.27
CA LEU A 219 -1.74 25.79 3.29
C LEU A 219 -2.44 25.88 4.65
N VAL A 220 -2.72 24.75 5.26
CA VAL A 220 -3.21 24.66 6.63
C VAL A 220 -2.04 24.53 7.59
N TRP A 221 -1.17 23.57 7.31
CA TRP A 221 0.08 23.36 8.03
C TRP A 221 1.10 22.58 7.17
N LYS A 222 2.35 22.75 7.53
CA LYS A 222 3.49 21.99 7.04
C LYS A 222 4.15 21.31 8.24
N SER A 223 4.47 20.03 8.15
CA SER A 223 5.18 19.30 9.22
C SER A 223 6.60 19.87 9.44
N PRO A 224 7.24 19.64 10.57
CA PRO A 224 8.70 19.70 10.66
C PRO A 224 9.32 18.80 9.58
N LYS A 225 10.61 19.02 9.28
CA LYS A 225 11.36 18.14 8.38
C LYS A 225 11.44 16.75 9.01
N LEU A 226 10.96 15.74 8.27
CA LEU A 226 10.98 14.36 8.71
C LEU A 226 12.35 13.76 8.52
N ALA A 227 12.71 12.82 9.39
CA ALA A 227 13.85 11.96 9.15
C ALA A 227 13.51 10.89 8.11
N GLY A 228 14.54 10.38 7.45
CA GLY A 228 14.41 9.40 6.39
C GLY A 228 15.03 9.86 5.08
N LEU A 229 15.05 8.96 4.09
CA LEU A 229 15.63 9.23 2.78
C LEU A 229 14.62 9.80 1.79
N THR A 230 13.37 9.35 1.87
CA THR A 230 12.36 9.66 0.85
C THR A 230 10.95 9.39 1.36
N LEU A 231 9.99 10.09 0.80
CA LEU A 231 8.55 9.84 0.90
C LEU A 231 8.00 9.22 -0.39
N ARG A 232 8.87 8.84 -1.28
CA ARG A 232 8.51 8.21 -2.55
C ARG A 232 7.72 6.92 -2.29
N ASP A 233 6.67 6.71 -3.07
CA ASP A 233 5.79 5.55 -3.01
C ASP A 233 4.99 5.42 -1.70
N TYR A 234 5.01 6.45 -0.83
CA TYR A 234 4.22 6.49 0.40
C TYR A 234 3.00 7.41 0.25
N PHE A 235 2.10 7.25 1.17
CA PHE A 235 0.92 8.07 1.32
C PHE A 235 0.55 8.19 2.80
N PRO A 236 -0.03 9.32 3.23
CA PRO A 236 -0.62 9.41 4.55
C PRO A 236 -1.83 8.47 4.65
N VAL A 237 -1.95 7.75 5.76
CA VAL A 237 -3.16 6.99 6.11
C VAL A 237 -3.95 7.81 7.12
N ILE A 238 -5.20 8.13 6.79
CA ILE A 238 -6.05 8.94 7.67
C ILE A 238 -6.84 8.06 8.61
N ALA A 239 -6.60 8.24 9.92
CA ALA A 239 -7.20 7.45 10.99
C ALA A 239 -7.62 8.34 12.17
N LYS A 240 -8.90 8.42 12.51
CA LYS A 240 -9.44 9.22 13.63
C LYS A 240 -8.86 10.64 13.77
N GLY A 241 -8.75 11.35 12.65
CA GLY A 241 -8.22 12.72 12.64
C GLY A 241 -6.70 12.82 12.75
N LEU A 242 -6.00 11.70 12.68
CA LEU A 242 -4.55 11.61 12.52
C LEU A 242 -4.19 11.27 11.08
N ALA A 243 -3.06 11.78 10.63
CA ALA A 243 -2.35 11.33 9.44
C ALA A 243 -1.16 10.49 9.89
N LEU A 244 -1.19 9.21 9.60
CA LEU A 244 -0.11 8.28 9.86
C LEU A 244 0.80 8.27 8.65
N VAL A 245 2.08 8.55 8.84
CA VAL A 245 3.06 8.73 7.77
C VAL A 245 4.30 7.91 8.04
N THR A 246 4.79 7.23 7.02
CA THR A 246 6.04 6.48 7.06
C THR A 246 7.07 7.11 6.12
N THR A 247 8.35 6.99 6.46
CA THR A 247 9.47 7.40 5.62
C THR A 247 10.45 6.25 5.44
N THR A 248 11.24 6.27 4.38
CA THR A 248 12.30 5.29 4.19
C THR A 248 13.45 5.55 5.17
N PRO A 249 13.94 4.54 5.92
CA PRO A 249 15.07 4.70 6.84
C PRO A 249 16.35 5.14 6.14
N VAL A 250 17.17 5.92 6.84
CA VAL A 250 18.48 6.40 6.35
C VAL A 250 19.55 5.30 6.33
N HIS A 251 19.40 4.29 7.18
CA HIS A 251 20.44 3.32 7.42
C HIS A 251 20.18 2.01 6.69
N GLU A 252 21.23 1.46 6.10
CA GLU A 252 21.20 0.12 5.55
C GLU A 252 20.85 -0.92 6.62
N PHE A 253 20.01 -1.81 6.22
CA PHE A 253 19.31 -2.79 7.00
C PHE A 253 20.16 -3.65 7.95
N HIS A 254 21.23 -4.28 7.42
CA HIS A 254 21.93 -5.34 8.14
C HIS A 254 22.69 -4.85 9.38
N TRP A 255 23.30 -3.69 9.30
CA TRP A 255 24.22 -3.22 10.35
C TRP A 255 23.50 -2.49 11.48
N THR A 256 22.53 -1.68 11.15
CA THR A 256 21.82 -0.84 12.13
C THR A 256 20.87 -1.65 12.99
N LEU A 257 20.23 -2.65 12.41
CA LEU A 257 19.28 -3.50 13.11
C LEU A 257 19.97 -4.41 14.12
N THR A 258 21.07 -5.06 13.71
CA THR A 258 21.87 -5.89 14.62
C THR A 258 22.37 -5.08 15.81
N THR A 259 22.79 -3.83 15.57
CA THR A 259 23.22 -2.93 16.64
C THR A 259 22.06 -2.51 17.55
N HIS A 260 20.91 -2.13 16.98
CA HIS A 260 19.73 -1.75 17.76
C HIS A 260 19.16 -2.92 18.53
N GLN A 261 19.11 -4.11 17.97
CA GLN A 261 18.73 -5.33 18.67
C GLN A 261 19.67 -5.66 19.80
N GLN A 262 20.98 -5.61 19.55
CA GLN A 262 21.96 -5.86 20.58
C GLN A 262 21.83 -4.86 21.73
N ILE A 263 21.50 -3.59 21.41
CA ILE A 263 21.23 -2.57 22.41
C ILE A 263 19.95 -2.90 23.18
N LEU A 264 18.87 -3.28 22.50
CA LEU A 264 17.61 -3.68 23.13
C LEU A 264 17.83 -4.91 24.01
N ILE A 265 18.45 -5.97 23.49
CA ILE A 265 18.75 -7.20 24.22
C ILE A 265 19.64 -6.92 25.43
N ASN A 266 20.71 -6.17 25.27
CA ASN A 266 21.66 -5.90 26.35
C ASN A 266 21.11 -4.98 27.44
N ARG A 267 20.17 -4.06 27.10
CA ARG A 267 19.60 -3.11 28.06
C ARG A 267 18.34 -3.62 28.75
N THR A 268 17.57 -4.45 28.13
CA THR A 268 16.33 -5.01 28.70
C THR A 268 16.57 -6.26 29.52
N GLY A 269 17.78 -6.80 29.53
CA GLY A 269 18.10 -8.06 30.19
C GLY A 269 17.45 -9.30 29.56
N PHE A 270 17.02 -9.15 28.38
CA PHE A 270 16.19 -10.06 27.65
C PHE A 270 17.01 -11.25 27.15
N GLN A 271 16.93 -12.35 27.84
CA GLN A 271 17.51 -13.64 27.38
C GLN A 271 16.36 -14.59 27.10
N GLY A 272 16.18 -14.94 25.82
CA GLY A 272 15.19 -15.91 25.41
C GLY A 272 15.37 -17.26 26.08
N LYS A 273 14.28 -17.91 26.48
CA LYS A 273 14.26 -19.33 26.81
C LYS A 273 14.05 -20.13 25.55
N ASP A 274 14.87 -21.16 25.36
CA ASP A 274 14.68 -22.19 24.33
C ASP A 274 14.66 -21.68 22.87
N ASP A 275 15.60 -20.83 22.49
CA ASP A 275 15.75 -20.35 21.08
C ASP A 275 14.51 -19.66 20.50
N ARG A 276 13.56 -19.31 21.35
CA ARG A 276 12.35 -18.56 20.99
C ARG A 276 12.23 -17.35 21.89
N TYR A 277 12.24 -16.19 21.25
CA TYR A 277 12.00 -14.98 21.97
C TYR A 277 10.50 -14.67 21.97
N ILE A 278 9.82 -15.05 23.03
CA ILE A 278 8.45 -14.66 23.32
C ILE A 278 8.51 -13.71 24.52
N PRO A 279 7.88 -12.52 24.45
CA PRO A 279 7.79 -11.67 25.64
C PRO A 279 7.21 -12.47 26.78
N GLY A 280 7.85 -12.41 27.94
CA GLY A 280 7.40 -13.14 29.11
C GLY A 280 6.02 -12.71 29.59
N ASP A 281 5.72 -11.42 29.43
CA ASP A 281 4.43 -10.82 29.79
C ASP A 281 4.21 -9.45 29.12
N ALA A 282 3.03 -8.87 29.28
CA ALA A 282 2.69 -7.54 28.78
C ALA A 282 3.58 -6.42 29.38
N GLY A 283 4.18 -6.65 30.54
CA GLY A 283 5.11 -5.72 31.17
C GLY A 283 6.44 -5.63 30.42
N ASP A 284 6.90 -6.74 29.84
CA ASP A 284 8.11 -6.77 29.02
C ASP A 284 7.92 -6.00 27.73
N VAL A 285 6.81 -6.22 27.07
CA VAL A 285 6.42 -5.46 25.85
C VAL A 285 6.39 -3.97 26.15
N ARG A 286 5.84 -3.59 27.29
CA ARG A 286 5.73 -2.19 27.69
C ARG A 286 7.10 -1.56 27.92
N ARG A 287 8.01 -2.26 28.63
CA ARG A 287 9.38 -1.77 28.88
C ARG A 287 10.16 -1.57 27.58
N GLU A 288 10.00 -2.50 26.63
CA GLU A 288 10.60 -2.35 25.31
C GLU A 288 10.05 -1.14 24.57
N GLN A 289 8.75 -0.95 24.54
CA GLN A 289 8.14 0.20 23.90
C GLN A 289 8.58 1.53 24.52
N ASP A 290 8.63 1.61 25.85
CA ASP A 290 9.10 2.80 26.55
C ASP A 290 10.58 3.09 26.19
N PHE A 291 11.41 2.05 26.13
CA PHE A 291 12.80 2.18 25.69
C PHE A 291 12.91 2.68 24.23
N ILE A 292 12.14 2.11 23.30
CA ILE A 292 12.15 2.55 21.88
C ILE A 292 11.71 4.00 21.78
N VAL A 293 10.65 4.39 22.45
CA VAL A 293 10.16 5.77 22.44
C VAL A 293 11.22 6.74 22.99
N ASP A 294 11.88 6.41 24.10
CA ASP A 294 12.95 7.25 24.65
C ASP A 294 14.19 7.29 23.77
N PHE A 295 14.52 6.15 23.13
CA PHE A 295 15.57 6.12 22.10
C PHE A 295 15.25 7.05 20.92
N LEU A 296 14.01 7.01 20.38
CA LEU A 296 13.61 7.87 19.27
C LEU A 296 13.58 9.36 19.66
N LYS A 297 13.18 9.69 20.87
CA LYS A 297 13.28 11.06 21.40
C LYS A 297 14.73 11.56 21.46
N ALA A 298 15.64 10.69 21.90
CA ALA A 298 17.08 11.00 21.98
C ALA A 298 17.76 11.01 20.59
N ASN A 299 17.20 10.29 19.64
CA ASN A 299 17.74 10.09 18.28
C ASN A 299 16.67 10.35 17.22
N PRO A 300 16.17 11.59 17.06
CA PRO A 300 15.05 11.89 16.16
C PRO A 300 15.33 11.58 14.70
N SER A 301 16.60 11.51 14.29
CA SER A 301 17.01 11.08 12.93
C SER A 301 16.71 9.61 12.63
N GLN A 302 16.38 8.82 13.64
CA GLN A 302 16.01 7.41 13.51
C GLN A 302 14.49 7.20 13.43
N GLN A 303 13.69 8.24 13.65
CA GLN A 303 12.24 8.14 13.55
C GLN A 303 11.84 7.99 12.08
N THR A 304 11.01 6.99 11.80
CA THR A 304 10.52 6.69 10.43
C THR A 304 9.01 6.56 10.37
N PHE A 305 8.34 6.62 11.52
CA PHE A 305 6.89 6.59 11.63
C PHE A 305 6.40 7.81 12.41
N TYR A 306 5.43 8.50 11.86
CA TYR A 306 4.89 9.75 12.38
C TYR A 306 3.38 9.72 12.42
N ALA A 307 2.80 10.43 13.39
CA ALA A 307 1.39 10.73 13.44
C ALA A 307 1.21 12.25 13.56
N PHE A 308 0.43 12.86 12.70
CA PHE A 308 0.11 14.28 12.75
C PHE A 308 -1.38 14.47 12.90
N ARG A 309 -1.81 15.37 13.78
CA ARG A 309 -3.21 15.77 13.82
C ARG A 309 -3.55 16.49 12.51
N VAL A 310 -4.57 16.03 11.81
CA VAL A 310 -5.01 16.64 10.56
C VAL A 310 -5.41 18.12 10.75
N ALA A 311 -5.93 18.44 11.94
CA ALA A 311 -6.40 19.78 12.25
C ALA A 311 -5.28 20.85 12.32
N ASP A 312 -4.14 20.52 12.93
CA ASP A 312 -3.10 21.51 13.28
C ASP A 312 -1.65 21.06 12.99
N GLY A 313 -1.46 19.84 12.50
CA GLY A 313 -0.13 19.31 12.16
C GLY A 313 0.74 18.93 13.36
N ARG A 314 0.22 18.99 14.59
CA ARG A 314 0.98 18.60 15.78
C ARG A 314 1.14 17.09 15.85
N GLN A 315 2.32 16.63 16.20
CA GLN A 315 2.58 15.23 16.53
C GLN A 315 2.16 14.98 17.99
N PRO A 316 1.11 14.17 18.25
CA PRO A 316 0.60 13.98 19.61
C PRO A 316 1.50 13.06 20.45
N TRP A 317 2.18 12.12 19.79
CA TRP A 317 3.02 11.10 20.43
C TRP A 317 4.06 10.57 19.44
N ILE A 318 5.04 9.84 19.95
CA ILE A 318 5.99 9.03 19.18
C ILE A 318 5.63 7.57 19.42
N ALA A 319 5.33 6.82 18.35
CA ALA A 319 5.08 5.40 18.46
C ALA A 319 6.39 4.61 18.61
N PRO A 320 6.37 3.45 19.28
CA PRO A 320 7.53 2.57 19.41
C PRO A 320 7.83 1.80 18.12
N VAL A 321 7.74 2.48 16.98
CA VAL A 321 8.00 1.94 15.65
C VAL A 321 9.39 2.38 15.23
N LEU A 322 10.38 1.55 15.49
CA LEU A 322 11.76 1.85 15.18
C LEU A 322 12.03 1.67 13.68
N TYR A 323 11.35 0.71 13.08
CA TYR A 323 11.58 0.33 11.71
C TYR A 323 10.46 -0.59 11.22
N THR A 324 9.95 -0.35 10.04
CA THR A 324 8.96 -1.23 9.42
C THR A 324 9.41 -1.57 8.01
N GLY A 325 9.77 -2.79 7.74
CA GLY A 325 10.08 -3.22 6.38
C GLY A 325 11.34 -4.04 6.20
N GLY A 326 11.47 -4.61 5.02
CA GLY A 326 12.46 -5.59 4.66
C GLY A 326 13.84 -5.06 4.25
N LEU A 327 14.64 -5.94 3.66
CA LEU A 327 16.02 -5.74 3.18
C LEU A 327 16.23 -4.50 2.32
N HIS A 328 15.19 -4.00 1.68
CA HIS A 328 15.29 -2.91 0.72
C HIS A 328 14.84 -1.56 1.25
N ASN A 329 14.88 -1.34 2.55
CA ASN A 329 14.55 -0.05 3.17
C ASN A 329 13.16 0.49 2.79
N VAL A 330 12.20 -0.40 2.50
CA VAL A 330 10.83 0.01 2.18
C VAL A 330 9.93 -0.31 3.35
N GLN A 331 9.22 0.70 3.82
CA GLN A 331 8.29 0.54 4.92
C GLN A 331 6.89 0.22 4.42
N THR A 332 6.15 -0.47 5.26
CA THR A 332 4.75 -0.77 5.02
C THR A 332 3.89 0.35 5.56
N PRO A 333 3.01 0.94 4.76
CA PRO A 333 1.99 1.83 5.28
C PRO A 333 1.13 1.09 6.31
N PRO A 334 0.66 1.78 7.36
CA PRO A 334 -0.32 1.21 8.28
C PRO A 334 -1.64 0.93 7.55
N CYS A 335 -2.51 0.11 8.15
CA CYS A 335 -3.91 0.02 7.74
C CYS A 335 -4.83 0.46 8.88
N TYR A 336 -6.06 0.80 8.54
CA TYR A 336 -7.04 1.35 9.47
C TYR A 336 -8.43 0.78 9.21
N ASP A 337 -9.06 0.23 10.23
CA ASP A 337 -10.46 -0.19 10.20
C ASP A 337 -11.36 0.99 10.62
N PRO A 338 -12.04 1.65 9.69
CA PRO A 338 -12.88 2.79 10.01
C PRO A 338 -14.12 2.43 10.84
N ARG A 339 -14.49 1.14 10.87
CA ARG A 339 -15.65 0.62 11.60
C ARG A 339 -15.36 0.50 13.10
N THR A 340 -14.19 -0.03 13.46
CA THR A 340 -13.76 -0.17 14.86
C THR A 340 -12.95 1.02 15.34
N GLY A 341 -12.34 1.74 14.40
CA GLY A 341 -11.42 2.83 14.68
C GLY A 341 -10.04 2.35 15.10
N GLU A 342 -9.67 1.13 14.75
CA GLU A 342 -8.39 0.51 15.05
C GLU A 342 -7.42 0.67 13.89
N ALA A 343 -6.16 0.94 14.21
CA ALA A 343 -5.08 0.99 13.23
C ALA A 343 -4.06 -0.11 13.51
N TYR A 344 -3.41 -0.60 12.46
CA TYR A 344 -2.41 -1.65 12.57
C TYR A 344 -1.13 -1.23 11.88
N VAL A 345 0.00 -1.57 12.49
CA VAL A 345 1.35 -1.26 12.02
C VAL A 345 2.21 -2.52 12.06
N PHE A 346 3.22 -2.58 11.23
CA PHE A 346 4.30 -3.52 11.45
C PHE A 346 5.35 -2.92 12.39
N LEU A 347 5.74 -3.70 13.36
CA LEU A 347 6.87 -3.43 14.22
C LEU A 347 8.01 -4.35 13.85
N ARG A 348 9.22 -3.82 13.88
CA ARG A 348 10.35 -4.65 14.16
C ARG A 348 10.60 -4.63 15.64
N SER A 349 10.54 -5.81 16.20
CA SER A 349 10.75 -6.05 17.62
C SER A 349 12.06 -6.80 17.81
N ALA A 350 12.68 -6.65 18.98
CA ALA A 350 13.71 -7.55 19.44
C ALA A 350 13.18 -8.99 19.62
N TYR A 351 11.88 -9.14 19.58
CA TYR A 351 11.21 -10.43 19.59
C TYR A 351 11.49 -11.14 18.28
N GLY A 352 12.46 -12.00 18.28
CA GLY A 352 12.86 -12.76 17.13
C GLY A 352 12.80 -14.23 17.42
N THR A 353 12.60 -15.08 16.46
CA THR A 353 12.95 -16.46 16.53
C THR A 353 14.21 -16.70 15.71
N TRP A 354 14.82 -17.77 15.99
CA TRP A 354 16.02 -18.22 15.36
C TRP A 354 15.75 -19.24 14.25
N ASP A 355 16.52 -19.22 13.20
CA ASP A 355 16.36 -20.09 12.04
C ASP A 355 17.31 -21.30 12.02
N GLY A 356 17.99 -21.59 13.13
CA GLY A 356 18.92 -22.71 13.21
C GLY A 356 20.39 -22.34 13.06
N GLY A 357 20.75 -21.06 12.80
CA GLY A 357 22.14 -20.62 12.59
C GLY A 357 22.83 -19.96 13.79
N GLY A 358 22.16 -19.81 14.93
CA GLY A 358 22.73 -19.18 16.14
C GLY A 358 22.57 -17.67 16.21
N GLU A 359 21.93 -17.03 15.24
CA GLU A 359 21.69 -15.59 15.23
C GLU A 359 20.23 -15.28 15.56
N VAL A 360 20.02 -14.39 16.53
CA VAL A 360 18.70 -13.83 16.80
C VAL A 360 18.39 -12.82 15.69
N ARG A 361 17.41 -13.12 14.86
CA ARG A 361 16.95 -12.20 13.81
C ARG A 361 15.69 -11.47 14.23
N PRO A 362 15.59 -10.16 13.96
CA PRO A 362 14.38 -9.41 14.28
C PRO A 362 13.21 -9.90 13.45
N TYR A 363 12.07 -10.01 14.10
CA TYR A 363 10.81 -10.28 13.42
C TYR A 363 10.10 -8.99 13.09
N THR A 364 9.42 -9.03 11.98
CA THR A 364 8.35 -8.10 11.68
C THR A 364 7.08 -8.66 12.30
N CYS A 365 6.53 -7.93 13.24
CA CYS A 365 5.34 -8.31 13.99
C CYS A 365 4.25 -7.28 13.75
N PRO A 366 3.02 -7.68 13.42
CA PRO A 366 1.91 -6.74 13.39
C PRO A 366 1.49 -6.37 14.81
N GLY A 367 1.13 -5.12 14.96
CA GLY A 367 0.62 -4.59 16.21
C GLY A 367 -0.57 -3.68 15.97
N GLN A 368 -1.49 -3.67 16.92
CA GLN A 368 -2.61 -2.74 16.98
C GLN A 368 -2.13 -1.44 17.62
N LEU A 369 -2.20 -0.35 16.87
CA LEU A 369 -1.79 0.97 17.29
C LEU A 369 -2.94 1.69 18.00
N ASP A 370 -2.74 2.04 19.25
CA ASP A 370 -3.62 2.96 19.97
C ASP A 370 -3.39 4.39 19.46
N LEU A 371 -4.39 4.93 18.78
CA LEU A 371 -4.34 6.26 18.17
C LEU A 371 -4.37 7.42 19.18
N GLU A 372 -4.72 7.18 20.44
CA GLU A 372 -4.71 8.20 21.49
C GLU A 372 -3.35 8.32 22.15
N THR A 373 -2.69 7.19 22.38
CA THR A 373 -1.44 7.13 23.15
C THR A 373 -0.20 6.84 22.32
N GLY A 374 -0.36 6.34 21.09
CA GLY A 374 0.72 5.86 20.22
C GLY A 374 1.32 4.52 20.66
N ARG A 375 0.78 3.87 21.69
CA ARG A 375 1.22 2.55 22.12
C ARG A 375 0.74 1.48 21.15
N VAL A 376 1.46 0.36 21.15
CA VAL A 376 1.14 -0.74 20.23
C VAL A 376 0.94 -2.02 21.04
N ALA A 377 -0.25 -2.61 20.94
CA ALA A 377 -0.49 -3.95 21.40
C ALA A 377 -0.05 -4.95 20.34
N LEU A 378 0.78 -5.93 20.70
CA LEU A 378 1.16 -6.98 19.77
C LEU A 378 -0.06 -7.85 19.47
N VAL A 379 -0.17 -8.30 18.23
CA VAL A 379 -1.14 -9.32 17.83
C VAL A 379 -0.56 -10.67 18.26
N GLU A 380 -0.87 -11.07 19.50
CA GLU A 380 -0.15 -12.09 20.28
C GLU A 380 -0.05 -13.47 19.62
N HIS A 381 -1.09 -13.89 18.93
CA HIS A 381 -1.15 -15.26 18.42
C HIS A 381 -0.40 -15.48 17.09
N ALA A 382 0.21 -14.46 16.58
CA ALA A 382 1.04 -14.59 15.38
C ALA A 382 2.25 -15.53 15.58
N TYR A 383 2.62 -15.84 16.82
CA TYR A 383 3.76 -16.71 17.15
C TYR A 383 3.37 -18.18 17.37
N GLU A 384 2.15 -18.46 17.74
CA GLU A 384 1.69 -19.83 18.06
C GLU A 384 0.93 -20.51 16.93
N SER A 385 0.91 -19.92 15.74
CA SER A 385 0.10 -20.46 14.66
C SER A 385 0.59 -21.82 14.23
N LYS A 386 -0.02 -22.82 14.79
CA LYS A 386 -0.09 -24.13 14.15
C LYS A 386 -1.03 -23.95 12.96
N ASP A 387 -0.46 -23.77 11.78
CA ASP A 387 -1.24 -23.82 10.54
C ASP A 387 -2.04 -25.12 10.52
N PRO A 388 -3.38 -25.09 10.63
CA PRO A 388 -4.18 -26.31 10.64
C PRO A 388 -4.10 -27.06 9.30
N ASP A 389 -3.70 -26.38 8.22
CA ASP A 389 -3.59 -26.95 6.88
C ASP A 389 -2.15 -27.41 6.58
N ARG A 390 -1.29 -27.45 7.59
CA ARG A 390 0.10 -27.84 7.45
C ARG A 390 0.27 -29.29 6.99
N PRO A 391 1.09 -29.55 5.95
CA PRO A 391 1.39 -30.92 5.54
C PRO A 391 2.05 -31.71 6.68
N PRO A 392 1.68 -32.98 6.88
CA PRO A 392 2.35 -33.86 7.85
C PRO A 392 3.87 -33.91 7.58
N GLY A 393 4.68 -33.68 8.60
CA GLY A 393 6.13 -33.76 8.51
C GLY A 393 6.86 -32.47 8.09
N ALA A 394 6.16 -31.39 7.79
CA ALA A 394 6.79 -30.10 7.60
C ALA A 394 7.34 -29.57 8.95
N LYS A 395 8.60 -29.09 8.98
CA LYS A 395 9.20 -28.53 10.19
C LYS A 395 8.42 -27.31 10.68
N ASP A 396 8.29 -27.15 12.00
CA ASP A 396 7.67 -25.97 12.59
C ASP A 396 8.44 -24.71 12.16
N MET A 397 7.81 -23.96 11.27
CA MET A 397 8.28 -22.65 10.89
C MET A 397 7.20 -21.66 11.33
N PRO A 398 7.32 -21.07 12.52
CA PRO A 398 6.27 -20.24 13.14
C PRO A 398 5.91 -18.98 12.34
N TRP A 399 6.66 -18.66 11.32
CA TRP A 399 6.55 -17.47 10.50
C TRP A 399 5.68 -17.58 9.24
N MET A 400 5.10 -18.76 9.00
CA MET A 400 4.46 -19.08 7.73
C MET A 400 3.10 -18.42 7.48
N GLY A 401 2.47 -17.87 8.45
CA GLY A 401 1.15 -17.30 8.23
C GLY A 401 1.12 -15.78 8.30
N PHE A 402 1.95 -15.20 9.13
CA PHE A 402 1.82 -13.79 9.45
C PHE A 402 3.11 -13.09 9.85
N ASN A 403 4.07 -13.81 10.40
CA ASN A 403 5.35 -13.27 10.84
C ASN A 403 6.45 -13.75 9.93
N TYR A 404 7.06 -12.85 9.21
CA TYR A 404 8.17 -13.15 8.32
C TYR A 404 9.50 -12.59 8.84
N ILE A 405 10.57 -13.36 8.64
CA ILE A 405 11.92 -12.90 8.89
C ILE A 405 12.24 -11.83 7.85
N GLY A 406 12.09 -10.67 8.23
CA GLY A 406 12.67 -9.43 7.90
C GLY A 406 13.06 -8.98 6.52
N ASP A 407 13.06 -9.80 5.52
CA ASP A 407 13.77 -9.48 4.28
C ASP A 407 12.89 -8.85 3.20
N GLU A 408 11.58 -8.86 3.34
CA GLU A 408 10.71 -8.47 2.26
C GLU A 408 9.60 -7.52 2.73
N THR A 409 9.19 -6.67 1.83
CA THR A 409 8.14 -5.70 2.09
C THR A 409 6.81 -6.40 2.16
N GLN A 410 6.21 -6.38 3.31
CA GLN A 410 4.85 -6.85 3.51
C GLN A 410 3.91 -5.65 3.46
N THR A 411 2.70 -5.84 2.99
CA THR A 411 1.64 -4.83 3.06
C THR A 411 0.59 -5.29 4.05
N LEU A 412 0.18 -4.39 4.94
CA LEU A 412 -0.94 -4.62 5.86
C LEU A 412 -2.25 -4.18 5.22
N ALA A 413 -3.26 -4.99 5.45
CA ALA A 413 -4.64 -4.64 5.16
C ALA A 413 -5.56 -5.26 6.21
N VAL A 414 -6.75 -4.73 6.37
CA VAL A 414 -7.68 -5.17 7.40
C VAL A 414 -9.09 -5.33 6.85
N SER A 415 -9.81 -6.32 7.35
CA SER A 415 -11.24 -6.54 7.11
C SER A 415 -11.97 -6.71 8.44
N PRO A 416 -13.30 -6.78 8.46
CA PRO A 416 -14.06 -7.00 9.68
C PRO A 416 -13.63 -8.24 10.49
N ARG A 417 -13.06 -9.22 9.82
CA ARG A 417 -12.71 -10.51 10.44
C ARG A 417 -11.23 -10.81 10.47
N TYR A 418 -10.45 -10.22 9.56
CA TYR A 418 -9.04 -10.58 9.37
C TYR A 418 -8.13 -9.37 9.29
N LEU A 419 -6.95 -9.52 9.88
CA LEU A 419 -5.79 -8.71 9.55
C LEU A 419 -4.95 -9.51 8.55
N PHE A 420 -4.51 -8.87 7.46
CA PHE A 420 -3.75 -9.50 6.40
C PHE A 420 -2.32 -9.00 6.37
N SER A 421 -1.41 -9.94 6.15
CA SER A 421 -0.04 -9.66 5.73
C SER A 421 0.12 -10.18 4.29
N ILE A 422 0.31 -9.27 3.37
CA ILE A 422 0.42 -9.58 1.95
C ILE A 422 1.88 -9.58 1.58
N HIS A 423 2.34 -10.75 1.20
CA HIS A 423 3.72 -11.03 0.82
C HIS A 423 3.80 -11.49 -0.63
N GLN A 424 4.98 -11.42 -1.23
CA GLN A 424 5.22 -11.75 -2.64
C GLN A 424 4.56 -13.05 -3.13
N GLY A 425 4.33 -13.99 -2.28
CA GLY A 425 3.88 -15.31 -2.68
C GLY A 425 2.65 -15.83 -2.01
N PHE A 426 2.15 -15.11 -1.03
CA PHE A 426 1.02 -15.58 -0.27
C PHE A 426 0.29 -14.44 0.44
N ILE A 427 -0.94 -14.71 0.80
CA ILE A 427 -1.75 -13.86 1.64
C ILE A 427 -1.90 -14.55 2.99
N GLY A 428 -1.14 -14.10 3.98
CA GLY A 428 -1.30 -14.51 5.37
C GLY A 428 -2.41 -13.72 6.05
N SER A 429 -3.14 -14.35 6.94
CA SER A 429 -4.20 -13.69 7.71
C SER A 429 -4.19 -14.09 9.16
N PHE A 430 -4.61 -13.16 10.01
CA PHE A 430 -4.93 -13.38 11.42
C PHE A 430 -6.43 -13.15 11.61
N CYS A 431 -7.14 -14.14 12.14
CA CYS A 431 -8.57 -14.07 12.39
C CYS A 431 -8.83 -13.52 13.79
N PHE A 432 -9.50 -12.36 13.90
CA PHE A 432 -9.81 -11.71 15.17
C PHE A 432 -10.72 -12.55 16.08
N GLU A 433 -11.64 -13.34 15.47
CA GLU A 433 -12.60 -14.15 16.24
C GLU A 433 -11.94 -15.37 16.89
N THR A 434 -10.98 -15.98 16.20
CA THR A 434 -10.39 -17.25 16.63
C THR A 434 -8.97 -17.11 17.20
N GLY A 435 -8.33 -15.96 17.00
CA GLY A 435 -6.93 -15.73 17.34
C GLY A 435 -5.96 -16.61 16.52
N ARG A 436 -6.38 -17.14 15.37
CA ARG A 436 -5.57 -18.05 14.56
C ARG A 436 -5.04 -17.37 13.32
N THR A 437 -3.82 -17.72 12.95
CA THR A 437 -3.25 -17.35 11.67
C THR A 437 -3.52 -18.42 10.63
N ARG A 438 -3.65 -18.00 9.38
CA ARG A 438 -3.89 -18.86 8.25
C ARG A 438 -3.21 -18.32 7.01
N ASN A 439 -2.65 -19.20 6.21
CA ASN A 439 -2.32 -18.88 4.83
C ASN A 439 -3.59 -19.02 3.99
N MET A 440 -4.11 -17.94 3.45
CA MET A 440 -5.35 -17.92 2.67
C MET A 440 -5.10 -18.21 1.18
N PHE A 441 -3.92 -17.90 0.68
CA PHE A 441 -3.59 -18.06 -0.72
C PHE A 441 -2.09 -18.25 -0.91
N GLY A 442 -1.73 -19.15 -1.83
CA GLY A 442 -0.36 -19.55 -2.07
C GLY A 442 0.08 -20.68 -1.14
N LYS A 443 0.89 -21.60 -1.62
CA LYS A 443 1.52 -22.65 -0.82
C LYS A 443 3.02 -22.47 -0.85
N ARG A 444 3.66 -22.67 0.28
CA ARG A 444 5.11 -22.58 0.42
C ARG A 444 5.87 -23.50 -0.53
N ASP A 445 5.36 -24.72 -0.70
CA ASP A 445 5.98 -25.74 -1.55
C ASP A 445 5.76 -25.48 -3.03
N THR A 446 4.92 -24.52 -3.35
CA THR A 446 4.55 -24.13 -4.71
C THR A 446 5.14 -22.79 -5.11
N TYR A 447 6.34 -22.46 -4.66
CA TYR A 447 7.11 -21.40 -5.32
C TYR A 447 7.25 -21.61 -6.84
N GLY A 448 6.75 -22.68 -7.38
CA GLY A 448 6.56 -22.94 -8.80
C GLY A 448 5.13 -23.08 -9.28
N GLY A 449 4.14 -23.17 -8.38
CA GLY A 449 2.76 -23.51 -8.77
C GLY A 449 1.87 -22.35 -9.17
N PHE A 450 1.88 -21.28 -8.42
CA PHE A 450 1.12 -20.06 -8.72
C PHE A 450 1.90 -19.02 -9.48
N TYR A 451 3.20 -18.99 -9.25
CA TYR A 451 4.09 -18.13 -9.94
C TYR A 451 4.41 -18.70 -11.28
N GLY A 452 3.76 -19.13 -12.11
CA GLY A 452 4.12 -19.61 -13.43
C GLY A 452 5.61 -19.58 -13.78
N PRO A 453 6.01 -19.95 -14.95
CA PRO A 453 7.43 -19.98 -15.34
C PRO A 453 8.17 -18.63 -15.20
N GLY A 454 7.45 -17.58 -14.80
CA GLY A 454 8.02 -16.24 -14.66
C GLY A 454 8.80 -15.98 -13.40
N HIS A 455 8.36 -16.48 -12.23
CA HIS A 455 9.00 -16.07 -10.98
C HIS A 455 10.21 -16.93 -10.58
N PHE A 456 10.05 -18.05 -9.95
CA PHE A 456 11.14 -18.96 -9.62
C PHE A 456 11.45 -19.99 -10.71
N GLY A 457 10.53 -20.25 -11.62
CA GLY A 457 10.74 -21.10 -12.77
C GLY A 457 11.81 -20.56 -13.71
N TRP A 458 11.99 -19.24 -13.78
CA TRP A 458 13.05 -18.68 -14.60
C TRP A 458 14.45 -18.98 -14.04
N ALA A 459 14.63 -18.92 -12.74
CA ALA A 459 15.91 -19.26 -12.13
C ALA A 459 16.24 -20.75 -12.22
N LYS A 460 15.23 -21.64 -12.09
CA LYS A 460 15.42 -23.09 -12.15
C LYS A 460 15.51 -23.65 -13.57
N ASP A 461 14.81 -23.05 -14.53
CA ASP A 461 14.63 -23.59 -15.87
C ASP A 461 15.31 -22.73 -16.97
N GLY A 462 16.50 -22.22 -16.71
CA GLY A 462 17.21 -21.36 -17.67
C GLY A 462 16.61 -19.96 -17.77
N GLY A 463 16.17 -19.39 -16.64
CA GLY A 463 15.53 -18.10 -16.56
C GLY A 463 16.37 -16.94 -17.03
N GLU A 464 17.69 -16.98 -16.83
CA GLU A 464 18.62 -15.99 -17.37
C GLU A 464 18.57 -15.95 -18.90
N GLU A 465 18.53 -17.10 -19.54
CA GLU A 465 18.44 -17.19 -21.00
C GLU A 465 17.06 -16.76 -21.52
N LYS A 466 15.99 -17.09 -20.79
CA LYS A 466 14.63 -16.64 -21.10
C LYS A 466 14.49 -15.12 -20.95
N ALA A 467 15.02 -14.54 -19.87
CA ALA A 467 15.05 -13.10 -19.66
C ALA A 467 15.85 -12.39 -20.75
N ARG A 468 17.03 -12.91 -21.10
CA ARG A 468 17.86 -12.39 -22.17
C ARG A 468 17.16 -12.45 -23.54
N LYS A 469 16.46 -13.56 -23.85
CA LYS A 469 15.66 -13.69 -25.09
C LYS A 469 14.48 -12.72 -25.14
N ALA A 470 13.89 -12.41 -24.00
CA ALA A 470 12.81 -11.44 -23.86
C ALA A 470 13.31 -9.97 -23.78
N GLY A 471 14.62 -9.74 -23.81
CA GLY A 471 15.18 -8.40 -23.66
C GLY A 471 15.02 -7.78 -22.27
N VAL A 472 14.71 -8.59 -21.26
CA VAL A 472 14.49 -8.14 -19.88
C VAL A 472 15.78 -8.34 -19.08
N PRO A 473 16.32 -7.32 -18.39
CA PRO A 473 17.46 -7.47 -17.53
C PRO A 473 17.20 -8.53 -16.45
N PHE A 474 18.04 -9.56 -16.36
CA PHE A 474 17.86 -10.68 -15.42
C PHE A 474 17.77 -10.22 -13.96
N GLY A 475 18.49 -9.17 -13.59
CA GLY A 475 18.42 -8.57 -12.25
C GLY A 475 17.06 -7.97 -11.89
N LEU A 476 16.22 -7.63 -12.88
CA LEU A 476 14.83 -7.18 -12.67
C LEU A 476 13.86 -8.35 -12.58
N VAL A 477 14.29 -9.54 -12.94
CA VAL A 477 13.51 -10.77 -12.94
C VAL A 477 14.00 -11.73 -11.86
N ASN A 478 15.13 -11.41 -11.23
CA ASN A 478 15.70 -12.19 -10.15
C ASN A 478 15.02 -11.80 -8.82
N GLU A 479 14.26 -12.61 -8.32
CA GLU A 479 12.96 -12.51 -7.70
C GLU A 479 12.96 -12.62 -6.21
N TRP A 480 14.09 -12.75 -5.63
CA TRP A 480 14.23 -12.57 -4.18
C TRP A 480 13.76 -11.16 -3.76
N HIS A 481 13.65 -10.27 -4.75
CA HIS A 481 13.43 -8.85 -4.56
C HIS A 481 12.38 -8.24 -5.50
N GLY A 482 11.56 -9.10 -6.11
CA GLY A 482 10.58 -8.69 -7.11
C GLY A 482 9.54 -7.68 -6.62
N PRO A 483 8.85 -7.02 -7.55
CA PRO A 483 8.02 -5.84 -7.30
C PRO A 483 6.70 -6.07 -6.57
N ALA A 484 6.50 -7.19 -5.90
CA ALA A 484 5.25 -7.50 -5.21
C ALA A 484 5.12 -6.78 -3.87
N ARG A 485 4.93 -5.47 -3.93
CA ARG A 485 4.68 -4.62 -2.76
C ARG A 485 3.28 -4.02 -2.74
N ALA A 486 2.45 -4.43 -3.70
CA ALA A 486 1.10 -3.95 -3.81
C ALA A 486 0.15 -4.68 -2.87
N VAL A 487 -0.84 -3.97 -2.40
CA VAL A 487 -2.02 -4.54 -1.75
C VAL A 487 -2.81 -5.31 -2.78
N VAL A 488 -3.42 -6.41 -2.41
CA VAL A 488 -4.40 -7.07 -3.27
C VAL A 488 -5.65 -6.21 -3.35
N SER A 489 -6.29 -6.20 -4.51
CA SER A 489 -7.53 -5.48 -4.72
C SER A 489 -8.70 -6.46 -4.61
N VAL A 490 -9.76 -6.07 -3.94
CA VAL A 490 -10.94 -6.91 -3.72
C VAL A 490 -12.18 -6.24 -4.28
N ALA A 491 -12.91 -6.96 -5.12
CA ALA A 491 -14.19 -6.53 -5.64
C ALA A 491 -15.19 -7.69 -5.62
N GLY A 492 -16.12 -7.65 -4.67
CA GLY A 492 -17.08 -8.72 -4.43
C GLY A 492 -16.38 -10.02 -3.98
N GLU A 493 -16.55 -11.09 -4.73
CA GLU A 493 -15.95 -12.40 -4.48
C GLU A 493 -14.57 -12.60 -5.13
N TYR A 494 -14.09 -11.61 -5.90
CA TYR A 494 -12.84 -11.69 -6.65
C TYR A 494 -11.73 -10.92 -5.94
N VAL A 495 -10.53 -11.50 -6.00
CA VAL A 495 -9.30 -10.90 -5.51
C VAL A 495 -8.33 -10.80 -6.68
N TYR A 496 -7.81 -9.59 -6.90
CA TYR A 496 -6.87 -9.29 -7.96
C TYR A 496 -5.50 -9.05 -7.34
N TYR A 497 -4.54 -9.82 -7.79
CA TYR A 497 -3.26 -9.91 -7.14
C TYR A 497 -2.12 -9.72 -8.14
N PRO A 498 -1.45 -8.56 -8.13
CA PRO A 498 -0.22 -8.36 -8.91
C PRO A 498 0.94 -9.08 -8.22
N VAL A 499 1.59 -9.98 -8.93
CA VAL A 499 2.72 -10.78 -8.43
C VAL A 499 3.83 -10.78 -9.45
N GLY A 500 4.96 -10.14 -9.12
CA GLY A 500 6.05 -9.99 -10.07
C GLY A 500 5.56 -9.29 -11.33
N SER A 501 5.77 -9.94 -12.47
CA SER A 501 5.28 -9.48 -13.78
C SER A 501 3.91 -10.06 -14.17
N GLN A 502 3.17 -10.60 -13.22
CA GLN A 502 1.87 -11.23 -13.47
C GLN A 502 0.75 -10.48 -12.76
N VAL A 503 -0.45 -10.61 -13.31
CA VAL A 503 -1.69 -10.23 -12.64
C VAL A 503 -2.58 -11.46 -12.56
N LEU A 504 -2.97 -11.82 -11.35
CA LEU A 504 -3.85 -12.95 -11.07
C LEU A 504 -5.23 -12.44 -10.67
N CYS A 505 -6.27 -13.09 -11.14
CA CYS A 505 -7.62 -12.98 -10.58
C CYS A 505 -7.99 -14.32 -9.98
N ILE A 506 -8.30 -14.33 -8.69
CA ILE A 506 -8.73 -15.50 -7.94
C ILE A 506 -10.11 -15.25 -7.35
N ARG A 507 -10.85 -16.32 -7.11
CA ARG A 507 -12.17 -16.28 -6.48
C ARG A 507 -12.25 -17.29 -5.36
N GLY A 508 -12.91 -16.91 -4.26
CA GLY A 508 -13.23 -17.84 -3.17
C GLY A 508 -14.23 -18.92 -3.61
N LYS A 509 -13.97 -20.17 -3.16
CA LYS A 509 -14.88 -21.31 -3.34
C LYS A 509 -15.76 -21.53 -2.15
#